data_6212d599a1e634075590e631ca74bef0
#
_entry.id   6212d599a1e634075590e631ca74bef0
#
_cell.length_a   1.000
_cell.length_b   1.000
_cell.length_c   1.000
_cell.angle_alpha   90.00
_cell.angle_beta   90.00
_cell.angle_gamma   90.00
#
_symmetry.space_group_name_H-M   'P 1'
#
loop_
_entity.id
_entity.type
_entity.pdbx_description
1 polymer ?
#
loop_
_entity_poly.entity_id
_entity_poly.type
_entity_poly.pdbx_seq_one_letter_code
_entity_poly.pdbx_strand_id
1 'polypeptide(L)'
;MKPRQPRFVHRIASAAIAALTLASFRPHLSAQQYYASSNLRPEVNQILALANQARAQAGAGPVRWDPTLAAAALSHCRLMAQQGEIEHRYQGEPDISYRAAQAGAHFSIVEENIAVAPSAPEIHELWMNSPGHRTNLLNPDIDSIGVAVVAARGSLYVVADYSRAVQVFAPAQVEQQIAALVQSSGIAIFPDATLARQACTVENGMPRAAPGSPQPTFIMRWQGAELNQLPPTLVERLQTGKYRQASVGTCPTRDLGGPFTAYRLAVLLY
;
A
#
# COMPACT_ATOMS: atom_id res chain seq x y z
N MET A 1 -62.15 -40.84 -56.58
CA MET A 1 -61.01 -41.09 -55.69
C MET A 1 -59.99 -40.00 -55.90
N LYS A 2 -59.83 -39.04 -54.99
CA LYS A 2 -58.82 -37.97 -55.05
C LYS A 2 -57.68 -38.34 -54.12
N PRO A 3 -56.38 -38.21 -54.48
CA PRO A 3 -55.28 -38.51 -53.61
C PRO A 3 -55.03 -37.35 -52.63
N ARG A 4 -54.76 -37.70 -51.40
CA ARG A 4 -54.36 -36.79 -50.33
C ARG A 4 -52.92 -36.35 -50.49
N GLN A 5 -52.66 -35.04 -50.45
CA GLN A 5 -51.32 -34.48 -50.38
C GLN A 5 -50.79 -34.51 -48.94
N PRO A 6 -49.47 -34.72 -48.71
CA PRO A 6 -48.87 -34.65 -47.39
C PRO A 6 -48.57 -33.18 -46.98
N ARG A 7 -48.92 -32.87 -45.71
CA ARG A 7 -48.62 -31.60 -45.08
C ARG A 7 -47.15 -31.58 -44.61
N PHE A 8 -46.34 -30.69 -45.20
CA PHE A 8 -45.01 -30.36 -44.67
C PHE A 8 -45.15 -29.47 -43.47
N VAL A 9 -44.63 -29.93 -42.29
CA VAL A 9 -44.52 -29.15 -41.09
C VAL A 9 -43.12 -28.48 -41.11
N HIS A 10 -43.09 -27.17 -41.29
CA HIS A 10 -41.87 -26.39 -41.15
C HIS A 10 -41.55 -26.24 -39.65
N ARG A 11 -40.48 -26.84 -39.19
CA ARG A 11 -39.88 -26.56 -37.88
C ARG A 11 -39.00 -25.33 -38.07
N ILE A 12 -39.40 -24.19 -37.48
CA ILE A 12 -38.60 -23.01 -37.36
C ILE A 12 -37.64 -23.26 -36.19
N ALA A 13 -36.35 -23.37 -36.47
CA ALA A 13 -35.30 -23.42 -35.47
C ALA A 13 -34.98 -21.97 -35.07
N SER A 14 -35.40 -21.59 -33.83
CA SER A 14 -35.01 -20.33 -33.25
C SER A 14 -33.59 -20.43 -32.74
N ALA A 15 -32.65 -19.78 -33.43
CA ALA A 15 -31.27 -19.56 -32.96
C ALA A 15 -31.29 -18.44 -31.93
N ALA A 16 -31.06 -18.79 -30.66
CA ALA A 16 -30.85 -17.85 -29.60
C ALA A 16 -29.40 -17.29 -29.71
N ILE A 17 -29.29 -16.04 -30.12
CA ILE A 17 -28.02 -15.30 -30.09
C ILE A 17 -27.79 -14.87 -28.64
N ALA A 18 -26.86 -15.53 -27.95
CA ALA A 18 -26.36 -15.09 -26.66
C ALA A 18 -25.44 -13.88 -26.87
N ALA A 19 -25.91 -12.66 -26.58
CA ALA A 19 -25.09 -11.47 -26.53
C ALA A 19 -24.22 -11.53 -25.26
N LEU A 20 -22.92 -11.82 -25.42
CA LEU A 20 -21.93 -11.63 -24.37
C LEU A 20 -21.75 -10.12 -24.16
N THR A 21 -22.34 -9.56 -23.13
CA THR A 21 -22.02 -8.23 -22.64
C THR A 21 -20.69 -8.30 -21.89
N LEU A 22 -19.61 -7.86 -22.51
CA LEU A 22 -18.35 -7.53 -21.84
C LEU A 22 -18.63 -6.36 -20.87
N ALA A 23 -18.86 -6.67 -19.61
CA ALA A 23 -18.89 -5.67 -18.55
C ALA A 23 -17.48 -5.12 -18.40
N SER A 24 -17.24 -3.94 -18.93
CA SER A 24 -16.03 -3.15 -18.69
C SER A 24 -15.96 -2.82 -17.21
N PHE A 25 -15.15 -3.55 -16.46
CA PHE A 25 -14.82 -3.24 -15.07
C PHE A 25 -14.02 -1.92 -15.06
N ARG A 26 -14.71 -0.79 -14.94
CA ARG A 26 -14.10 0.47 -14.56
C ARG A 26 -13.96 0.41 -13.04
N PRO A 27 -12.76 0.58 -12.46
CA PRO A 27 -12.62 0.71 -11.03
C PRO A 27 -13.37 1.99 -10.62
N HIS A 28 -14.52 1.84 -10.00
CA HIS A 28 -15.20 2.94 -9.34
C HIS A 28 -14.34 3.33 -8.14
N LEU A 29 -13.61 4.44 -8.25
CA LEU A 29 -13.12 5.18 -7.09
C LEU A 29 -14.32 5.37 -6.16
N SER A 30 -14.22 4.89 -4.92
CA SER A 30 -15.34 5.01 -3.99
C SER A 30 -15.70 6.49 -3.85
N ALA A 31 -17.00 6.79 -3.84
CA ALA A 31 -17.49 8.15 -3.67
C ALA A 31 -16.88 8.84 -2.41
N GLN A 32 -16.48 8.08 -1.43
CA GLN A 32 -15.81 8.54 -0.23
C GLN A 32 -14.42 9.16 -0.48
N GLN A 33 -13.66 8.67 -1.48
CA GLN A 33 -12.36 9.26 -1.88
C GLN A 33 -12.55 10.57 -2.67
N TYR A 34 -13.65 10.68 -3.42
CA TYR A 34 -13.98 11.90 -4.16
C TYR A 34 -14.50 13.03 -3.24
N TYR A 35 -15.27 12.68 -2.20
CA TYR A 35 -15.78 13.65 -1.21
C TYR A 35 -14.70 14.17 -0.26
N ALA A 36 -13.64 13.39 0.03
CA ALA A 36 -12.56 13.83 0.90
C ALA A 36 -11.76 15.01 0.31
N SER A 37 -11.55 15.04 -1.00
CA SER A 37 -10.80 16.12 -1.67
C SER A 37 -11.63 17.37 -1.94
N SER A 38 -12.96 17.27 -2.09
CA SER A 38 -13.83 18.43 -2.41
C SER A 38 -14.05 19.39 -1.24
N ASN A 39 -13.75 19.00 -0.01
CA ASN A 39 -13.90 19.80 1.21
C ASN A 39 -12.59 20.32 1.80
N LEU A 40 -11.45 20.12 1.10
CA LEU A 40 -10.17 20.64 1.56
C LEU A 40 -10.13 22.17 1.39
N ARG A 41 -9.38 22.83 2.30
CA ARG A 41 -9.14 24.28 2.17
C ARG A 41 -8.47 24.57 0.83
N PRO A 42 -8.76 25.73 0.21
CA PRO A 42 -8.21 26.11 -1.11
C PRO A 42 -6.70 25.97 -1.18
N GLU A 43 -5.99 26.39 -0.12
CA GLU A 43 -4.52 26.33 -0.05
C GLU A 43 -4.00 24.90 -0.04
N VAL A 44 -4.68 23.98 0.67
CA VAL A 44 -4.32 22.55 0.71
C VAL A 44 -4.50 21.92 -0.67
N ASN A 45 -5.63 22.21 -1.34
CA ASN A 45 -5.87 21.72 -2.70
C ASN A 45 -4.83 22.25 -3.69
N GLN A 46 -4.43 23.52 -3.55
CA GLN A 46 -3.42 24.13 -4.41
C GLN A 46 -2.06 23.48 -4.21
N ILE A 47 -1.63 23.23 -2.96
CA ILE A 47 -0.36 22.54 -2.66
C ILE A 47 -0.37 21.12 -3.24
N LEU A 48 -1.45 20.36 -3.05
CA LEU A 48 -1.59 19.01 -3.59
C LEU A 48 -1.51 19.01 -5.13
N ALA A 49 -2.16 19.96 -5.78
CA ALA A 49 -2.13 20.11 -7.24
C ALA A 49 -0.72 20.45 -7.75
N LEU A 50 -0.03 21.42 -7.12
CA LEU A 50 1.33 21.81 -7.46
C LEU A 50 2.32 20.65 -7.24
N ALA A 51 2.19 19.91 -6.13
CA ALA A 51 3.01 18.73 -5.88
C ALA A 51 2.84 17.68 -6.99
N ASN A 52 1.61 17.35 -7.36
CA ASN A 52 1.35 16.37 -8.42
C ASN A 52 1.77 16.86 -9.80
N GLN A 53 1.68 18.17 -10.07
CA GLN A 53 2.22 18.76 -11.30
C GLN A 53 3.74 18.61 -11.38
N ALA A 54 4.47 18.95 -10.32
CA ALA A 54 5.91 18.81 -10.27
C ALA A 54 6.37 17.34 -10.38
N ARG A 55 5.66 16.42 -9.72
CA ARG A 55 5.91 14.97 -9.82
C ARG A 55 5.72 14.46 -11.23
N ALA A 56 4.64 14.86 -11.91
CA ALA A 56 4.40 14.48 -13.30
C ALA A 56 5.51 14.97 -14.24
N GLN A 57 6.01 16.20 -14.03
CA GLN A 57 7.14 16.77 -14.79
C GLN A 57 8.45 16.01 -14.53
N ALA A 58 8.62 15.44 -13.34
CA ALA A 58 9.78 14.62 -12.97
C ALA A 58 9.63 13.12 -13.33
N GLY A 59 8.49 12.70 -13.88
CA GLY A 59 8.22 11.29 -14.18
C GLY A 59 7.87 10.43 -12.97
N ALA A 60 7.60 11.04 -11.82
CA ALA A 60 7.13 10.35 -10.61
C ALA A 60 5.61 10.15 -10.63
N GLY A 61 5.13 9.05 -10.04
CA GLY A 61 3.70 8.79 -9.89
C GLY A 61 3.01 9.85 -9.01
N PRO A 62 1.70 10.10 -9.19
CA PRO A 62 0.96 11.05 -8.36
C PRO A 62 0.83 10.56 -6.92
N VAL A 63 0.85 11.50 -5.97
CA VAL A 63 0.47 11.24 -4.58
C VAL A 63 -1.02 11.46 -4.37
N ARG A 64 -1.62 10.61 -3.53
CA ARG A 64 -3.03 10.67 -3.14
C ARG A 64 -3.19 11.26 -1.75
N TRP A 65 -4.29 11.96 -1.55
CA TRP A 65 -4.63 12.49 -0.24
C TRP A 65 -4.82 11.39 0.81
N ASP A 66 -4.16 11.56 1.95
CA ASP A 66 -4.30 10.69 3.13
C ASP A 66 -4.76 11.54 4.33
N PRO A 67 -5.98 11.33 4.85
CA PRO A 67 -6.51 12.10 5.98
C PRO A 67 -5.77 11.82 7.29
N THR A 68 -5.14 10.66 7.46
CA THR A 68 -4.38 10.33 8.66
C THR A 68 -3.05 11.07 8.70
N LEU A 69 -2.35 11.14 7.58
CA LEU A 69 -1.17 12.00 7.43
C LEU A 69 -1.53 13.47 7.62
N ALA A 70 -2.65 13.92 7.05
CA ALA A 70 -3.11 15.30 7.23
C ALA A 70 -3.42 15.64 8.69
N ALA A 71 -3.92 14.69 9.48
CA ALA A 71 -4.15 14.88 10.91
C ALA A 71 -2.82 14.99 11.68
N ALA A 72 -1.82 14.18 11.33
CA ALA A 72 -0.46 14.29 11.88
C ALA A 72 0.17 15.64 11.54
N ALA A 73 0.17 16.00 10.26
CA ALA A 73 0.65 17.28 9.76
C ALA A 73 -0.04 18.48 10.44
N LEU A 74 -1.36 18.40 10.67
CA LEU A 74 -2.11 19.48 11.34
C LEU A 74 -1.69 19.68 12.80
N SER A 75 -1.42 18.61 13.52
CA SER A 75 -0.94 18.68 14.89
C SER A 75 0.37 19.47 14.97
N HIS A 76 1.34 19.09 14.13
CA HIS A 76 2.64 19.75 14.02
C HIS A 76 2.53 21.19 13.49
N CYS A 77 1.75 21.42 12.44
CA CYS A 77 1.54 22.73 11.83
C CYS A 77 0.97 23.77 12.82
N ARG A 78 0.05 23.33 13.71
CA ARG A 78 -0.46 24.18 14.80
C ARG A 78 0.62 24.57 15.79
N LEU A 79 1.50 23.63 16.14
CA LEU A 79 2.62 23.88 17.04
C LEU A 79 3.60 24.87 16.40
N MET A 80 3.95 24.69 15.13
CA MET A 80 4.78 25.66 14.36
C MET A 80 4.15 27.06 14.37
N ALA A 81 2.86 27.17 14.07
CA ALA A 81 2.15 28.45 14.05
C ALA A 81 2.09 29.09 15.47
N GLN A 82 2.05 28.31 16.53
CA GLN A 82 2.08 28.78 17.91
C GLN A 82 3.47 29.29 18.31
N GLN A 83 4.52 28.53 18.00
CA GLN A 83 5.92 28.89 18.32
C GLN A 83 6.41 30.07 17.47
N GLY A 84 6.05 30.10 16.17
CA GLY A 84 6.47 31.14 15.24
C GLY A 84 7.74 30.84 14.47
N GLU A 85 8.62 30.04 14.99
CA GLU A 85 9.76 29.42 14.32
C GLU A 85 9.33 28.06 13.72
N ILE A 86 10.00 27.61 12.69
CA ILE A 86 9.70 26.31 12.07
C ILE A 86 10.83 25.32 12.34
N GLU A 87 10.44 24.19 12.88
CA GLU A 87 11.30 23.07 13.20
C GLU A 87 10.60 21.77 12.77
N HIS A 88 11.34 20.77 12.34
CA HIS A 88 10.79 19.44 12.06
C HIS A 88 10.34 18.70 13.33
N ARG A 89 10.81 19.12 14.48
CA ARG A 89 10.48 18.53 15.77
C ARG A 89 10.78 19.49 16.91
N TYR A 90 9.80 19.75 17.75
CA TYR A 90 10.00 20.52 18.97
C TYR A 90 10.35 19.59 20.16
N GLN A 91 10.88 20.19 21.22
CA GLN A 91 11.21 19.44 22.42
C GLN A 91 9.96 18.75 23.02
N GLY A 92 10.04 17.44 23.22
CA GLY A 92 8.93 16.62 23.74
C GLY A 92 7.92 16.19 22.71
N GLU A 93 8.01 16.64 21.46
CA GLU A 93 7.17 16.19 20.37
C GLU A 93 7.72 14.86 19.80
N PRO A 94 6.85 13.89 19.46
CA PRO A 94 7.26 12.71 18.69
C PRO A 94 7.81 13.13 17.32
N ASP A 95 8.73 12.34 16.75
CA ASP A 95 9.14 12.55 15.36
C ASP A 95 7.99 12.25 14.38
N ILE A 96 8.17 12.60 13.10
CA ILE A 96 7.14 12.44 12.08
C ILE A 96 6.60 11.02 12.01
N SER A 97 7.46 10.01 12.12
CA SER A 97 7.03 8.62 11.97
C SER A 97 6.07 8.20 13.09
N TYR A 98 6.36 8.62 14.32
CA TYR A 98 5.46 8.39 15.45
C TYR A 98 4.20 9.26 15.37
N ARG A 99 4.30 10.53 14.93
CA ARG A 99 3.11 11.38 14.73
C ARG A 99 2.15 10.76 13.72
N ALA A 100 2.66 10.31 12.57
CA ALA A 100 1.88 9.67 11.52
C ALA A 100 1.22 8.37 12.00
N ALA A 101 1.98 7.49 12.67
CA ALA A 101 1.44 6.23 13.21
C ALA A 101 0.40 6.46 14.32
N GLN A 102 0.61 7.43 15.21
CA GLN A 102 -0.37 7.79 16.24
C GLN A 102 -1.67 8.35 15.64
N ALA A 103 -1.60 9.01 14.49
CA ALA A 103 -2.77 9.45 13.72
C ALA A 103 -3.47 8.30 12.97
N GLY A 104 -2.89 7.10 12.96
CA GLY A 104 -3.44 5.91 12.31
C GLY A 104 -2.93 5.66 10.88
N ALA A 105 -1.87 6.34 10.44
CA ALA A 105 -1.26 6.06 9.15
C ALA A 105 -0.47 4.74 9.19
N HIS A 106 -0.55 3.98 8.10
CA HIS A 106 0.20 2.74 7.90
C HIS A 106 1.14 2.93 6.71
N PHE A 107 2.43 2.86 6.94
CA PHE A 107 3.44 3.21 5.95
C PHE A 107 4.76 2.43 6.12
N SER A 108 5.53 2.36 5.03
CA SER A 108 6.91 1.82 5.01
C SER A 108 7.96 2.92 4.82
N ILE A 109 7.57 4.08 4.28
CA ILE A 109 8.37 5.29 4.15
C ILE A 109 7.52 6.45 4.65
N VAL A 110 8.13 7.41 5.35
CA VAL A 110 7.50 8.69 5.69
C VAL A 110 8.53 9.82 5.62
N GLU A 111 8.14 10.95 5.04
CA GLU A 111 8.98 12.13 4.81
C GLU A 111 8.16 13.39 5.09
N GLU A 112 8.82 14.50 5.43
CA GLU A 112 8.14 15.74 5.78
C GLU A 112 8.80 16.93 5.08
N ASN A 113 7.95 17.83 4.56
CA ASN A 113 8.34 19.18 4.17
C ASN A 113 7.58 20.20 5.01
N ILE A 114 8.30 21.18 5.53
CA ILE A 114 7.72 22.31 6.26
C ILE A 114 8.11 23.62 5.58
N ALA A 115 7.26 24.64 5.67
CA ALA A 115 7.58 25.98 5.22
C ALA A 115 6.64 27.03 5.79
N VAL A 116 7.07 28.30 5.72
CA VAL A 116 6.25 29.48 5.98
C VAL A 116 6.39 30.46 4.83
N ALA A 117 5.26 30.87 4.23
CA ALA A 117 5.23 31.88 3.18
C ALA A 117 3.84 32.51 3.09
N PRO A 118 3.67 33.66 2.37
CA PRO A 118 2.37 34.30 2.19
C PRO A 118 1.34 33.46 1.41
N SER A 119 1.77 32.56 0.55
CA SER A 119 0.88 31.83 -0.36
C SER A 119 1.33 30.39 -0.63
N ALA A 120 0.40 29.54 -1.06
CA ALA A 120 0.67 28.16 -1.44
C ALA A 120 1.66 28.01 -2.62
N PRO A 121 1.61 28.85 -3.68
CA PRO A 121 2.65 28.84 -4.72
C PRO A 121 4.04 29.11 -4.19
N GLU A 122 4.21 30.10 -3.30
CA GLU A 122 5.51 30.44 -2.71
C GLU A 122 6.02 29.31 -1.81
N ILE A 123 5.15 28.65 -1.03
CA ILE A 123 5.49 27.43 -0.26
C ILE A 123 6.07 26.36 -1.20
N HIS A 124 5.37 26.10 -2.31
CA HIS A 124 5.82 25.10 -3.29
C HIS A 124 7.17 25.49 -3.91
N GLU A 125 7.35 26.75 -4.25
CA GLU A 125 8.61 27.27 -4.81
C GLU A 125 9.78 27.12 -3.82
N LEU A 126 9.57 27.43 -2.53
CA LEU A 126 10.54 27.20 -1.47
C LEU A 126 10.96 25.73 -1.41
N TRP A 127 10.00 24.80 -1.45
CA TRP A 127 10.31 23.37 -1.45
C TRP A 127 11.07 22.93 -2.70
N MET A 128 10.69 23.41 -3.88
CA MET A 128 11.35 23.04 -5.13
C MET A 128 12.76 23.61 -5.26
N ASN A 129 13.06 24.74 -4.60
CA ASN A 129 14.37 25.34 -4.57
C ASN A 129 15.30 24.80 -3.46
N SER A 130 14.76 24.04 -2.51
CA SER A 130 15.51 23.37 -1.45
C SER A 130 15.82 21.92 -1.85
N PRO A 131 17.09 21.50 -1.95
CA PRO A 131 17.44 20.14 -2.39
C PRO A 131 16.77 19.03 -1.55
N GLY A 132 16.72 19.16 -0.22
CA GLY A 132 16.11 18.19 0.67
C GLY A 132 14.60 18.10 0.46
N HIS A 133 13.89 19.22 0.52
CA HIS A 133 12.45 19.27 0.33
C HIS A 133 12.03 18.80 -1.08
N ARG A 134 12.81 19.17 -2.10
CA ARG A 134 12.60 18.71 -3.47
C ARG A 134 12.74 17.18 -3.58
N THR A 135 13.74 16.60 -2.93
CA THR A 135 13.94 15.14 -2.91
C THR A 135 12.71 14.45 -2.32
N ASN A 136 12.21 14.90 -1.16
CA ASN A 136 11.01 14.33 -0.54
C ASN A 136 9.79 14.46 -1.47
N LEU A 137 9.54 15.65 -2.01
CA LEU A 137 8.38 15.90 -2.86
C LEU A 137 8.39 15.06 -4.15
N LEU A 138 9.57 14.81 -4.73
CA LEU A 138 9.75 14.08 -5.99
C LEU A 138 10.13 12.62 -5.82
N ASN A 139 10.24 12.11 -4.58
CA ASN A 139 10.57 10.71 -4.30
C ASN A 139 9.59 9.77 -5.02
N PRO A 140 10.06 8.91 -5.98
CA PRO A 140 9.18 8.02 -6.73
C PRO A 140 8.55 6.92 -5.86
N ASP A 141 9.12 6.66 -4.69
CA ASP A 141 8.67 5.60 -3.79
C ASP A 141 7.50 6.02 -2.88
N ILE A 142 7.12 7.30 -2.86
CA ILE A 142 5.93 7.76 -2.13
C ILE A 142 4.70 7.78 -3.04
N ASP A 143 3.52 7.50 -2.43
CA ASP A 143 2.22 7.45 -3.12
C ASP A 143 1.10 8.20 -2.39
N SER A 144 1.38 8.72 -1.20
CA SER A 144 0.40 9.38 -0.33
C SER A 144 0.94 10.69 0.24
N ILE A 145 0.04 11.63 0.50
CA ILE A 145 0.34 12.95 1.08
C ILE A 145 -0.77 13.40 2.03
N GLY A 146 -0.38 13.96 3.17
CA GLY A 146 -1.22 14.75 4.04
C GLY A 146 -0.68 16.17 4.16
N VAL A 147 -1.50 17.18 3.91
CA VAL A 147 -1.09 18.59 4.00
C VAL A 147 -1.91 19.32 5.04
N ALA A 148 -1.25 20.09 5.88
CA ALA A 148 -1.87 21.01 6.81
C ALA A 148 -1.42 22.44 6.54
N VAL A 149 -2.36 23.38 6.67
CA VAL A 149 -2.11 24.83 6.54
C VAL A 149 -2.75 25.55 7.71
N VAL A 150 -1.95 26.33 8.43
CA VAL A 150 -2.40 27.22 9.50
C VAL A 150 -1.99 28.66 9.16
N ALA A 151 -2.94 29.54 9.04
CA ALA A 151 -2.67 30.98 8.84
C ALA A 151 -2.38 31.63 10.20
N ALA A 152 -1.23 32.25 10.34
CA ALA A 152 -0.82 32.97 11.53
C ALA A 152 0.21 34.05 11.16
N ARG A 153 0.25 35.13 11.90
CA ARG A 153 1.24 36.24 11.74
C ARG A 153 1.37 36.76 10.30
N GLY A 154 0.24 36.78 9.55
CA GLY A 154 0.22 37.26 8.15
C GLY A 154 0.81 36.29 7.14
N SER A 155 1.13 35.06 7.52
CA SER A 155 1.70 34.01 6.65
C SER A 155 0.95 32.68 6.82
N LEU A 156 1.20 31.75 5.90
CA LEU A 156 0.78 30.36 5.97
C LEU A 156 1.93 29.53 6.53
N TYR A 157 1.68 28.85 7.64
CA TYR A 157 2.50 27.75 8.12
C TYR A 157 2.00 26.48 7.47
N VAL A 158 2.89 25.72 6.86
CA VAL A 158 2.51 24.53 6.09
C VAL A 158 3.39 23.35 6.45
N VAL A 159 2.75 22.21 6.64
CA VAL A 159 3.37 20.90 6.78
C VAL A 159 2.81 19.98 5.71
N ALA A 160 3.67 19.28 5.00
CA ALA A 160 3.31 18.20 4.09
C ALA A 160 4.03 16.92 4.50
N ASP A 161 3.27 15.96 4.99
CA ASP A 161 3.74 14.61 5.30
C ASP A 161 3.49 13.72 4.08
N TYR A 162 4.53 13.06 3.61
CA TYR A 162 4.49 12.12 2.48
C TYR A 162 4.72 10.71 3.00
N SER A 163 4.10 9.72 2.37
CA SER A 163 4.38 8.32 2.71
C SER A 163 4.27 7.37 1.52
N ARG A 164 4.92 6.22 1.68
CA ARG A 164 4.54 5.00 0.96
C ARG A 164 3.53 4.26 1.83
N ALA A 165 2.27 4.33 1.45
CA ALA A 165 1.19 3.72 2.20
C ALA A 165 1.28 2.19 2.17
N VAL A 166 1.02 1.55 3.31
CA VAL A 166 0.93 0.09 3.42
C VAL A 166 -0.52 -0.29 3.72
N GLN A 167 -1.10 -1.10 2.84
CA GLN A 167 -2.44 -1.62 3.08
C GLN A 167 -2.38 -2.66 4.20
N VAL A 168 -3.26 -2.54 5.20
CA VAL A 168 -3.36 -3.51 6.28
C VAL A 168 -4.28 -4.66 5.88
N PHE A 169 -3.75 -5.87 5.93
CA PHE A 169 -4.47 -7.11 5.64
C PHE A 169 -4.58 -8.00 6.89
N ALA A 170 -5.68 -8.74 6.99
CA ALA A 170 -5.78 -9.80 7.97
C ALA A 170 -4.74 -10.91 7.69
N PRO A 171 -4.24 -11.62 8.72
CA PRO A 171 -3.21 -12.65 8.55
C PRO A 171 -3.51 -13.67 7.45
N ALA A 172 -4.75 -14.14 7.36
CA ALA A 172 -5.16 -15.10 6.32
C ALA A 172 -5.06 -14.51 4.90
N GLN A 173 -5.33 -13.21 4.73
CA GLN A 173 -5.21 -12.53 3.43
C GLN A 173 -3.74 -12.40 3.02
N VAL A 174 -2.86 -12.09 3.99
CA VAL A 174 -1.40 -12.04 3.77
C VAL A 174 -0.90 -13.41 3.31
N GLU A 175 -1.26 -14.48 4.03
CA GLU A 175 -0.88 -15.84 3.66
C GLU A 175 -1.39 -16.23 2.27
N GLN A 176 -2.63 -15.87 1.94
CA GLN A 176 -3.23 -16.14 0.64
C GLN A 176 -2.50 -15.42 -0.51
N GLN A 177 -2.12 -14.15 -0.33
CA GLN A 177 -1.38 -13.40 -1.35
C GLN A 177 -0.01 -14.02 -1.63
N ILE A 178 0.74 -14.33 -0.58
CA ILE A 178 2.05 -14.98 -0.74
C ILE A 178 1.91 -16.40 -1.30
N ALA A 179 0.90 -17.15 -0.87
CA ALA A 179 0.61 -18.48 -1.41
C ALA A 179 0.34 -18.43 -2.93
N ALA A 180 -0.41 -17.44 -3.41
CA ALA A 180 -0.66 -17.25 -4.83
C ALA A 180 0.63 -17.00 -5.63
N LEU A 181 1.56 -16.20 -5.07
CA LEU A 181 2.87 -15.96 -5.69
C LEU A 181 3.74 -17.25 -5.73
N VAL A 182 3.70 -18.06 -4.68
CA VAL A 182 4.40 -19.36 -4.65
C VAL A 182 3.79 -20.35 -5.66
N GLN A 183 2.46 -20.39 -5.73
CA GLN A 183 1.73 -21.24 -6.69
C GLN A 183 2.02 -20.88 -8.15
N SER A 184 2.23 -19.60 -8.47
CA SER A 184 2.60 -19.17 -9.82
C SER A 184 3.94 -19.76 -10.31
N SER A 185 4.78 -20.25 -9.38
CA SER A 185 6.03 -20.97 -9.66
C SER A 185 5.82 -22.49 -9.82
N GLY A 186 4.57 -22.98 -9.87
CA GLY A 186 4.26 -24.41 -10.04
C GLY A 186 4.35 -25.25 -8.76
N ILE A 187 4.40 -24.61 -7.59
CA ILE A 187 4.50 -25.27 -6.28
C ILE A 187 3.08 -25.37 -5.68
N ALA A 188 2.68 -26.56 -5.24
CA ALA A 188 1.42 -26.76 -4.56
C ALA A 188 1.47 -26.20 -3.12
N ILE A 189 0.38 -25.58 -2.65
CA ILE A 189 0.31 -25.08 -1.28
C ILE A 189 -0.22 -26.19 -0.36
N PHE A 190 0.55 -26.46 0.69
CA PHE A 190 0.15 -27.37 1.75
C PHE A 190 -0.95 -26.72 2.61
N PRO A 191 -2.11 -27.37 2.82
CA PRO A 191 -3.28 -26.75 3.44
C PRO A 191 -3.04 -26.28 4.88
N ASP A 192 -2.19 -27.01 5.63
CA ASP A 192 -1.90 -26.69 7.02
C ASP A 192 -0.73 -25.68 7.12
N ALA A 193 -1.03 -24.46 7.50
CA ALA A 193 -0.06 -23.40 7.72
C ALA A 193 0.53 -23.37 9.14
N THR A 194 0.11 -24.28 10.04
CA THR A 194 0.48 -24.23 11.46
C THR A 194 1.98 -24.22 11.68
N LEU A 195 2.69 -25.10 10.98
CA LEU A 195 4.17 -25.19 11.09
C LEU A 195 4.85 -23.94 10.55
N ALA A 196 4.35 -23.36 9.46
CA ALA A 196 4.89 -22.12 8.89
C ALA A 196 4.64 -20.92 9.82
N ARG A 197 3.47 -20.84 10.45
CA ARG A 197 3.17 -19.80 11.47
C ARG A 197 4.06 -19.95 12.69
N GLN A 198 4.29 -21.16 13.19
CA GLN A 198 5.25 -21.43 14.28
C GLN A 198 6.67 -21.05 13.85
N ALA A 199 7.08 -21.44 12.66
CA ALA A 199 8.39 -21.11 12.12
C ALA A 199 8.62 -19.60 11.97
N CYS A 200 7.55 -18.83 11.68
CA CYS A 200 7.58 -17.38 11.60
C CYS A 200 7.90 -16.71 12.95
N THR A 201 7.51 -17.32 14.08
CA THR A 201 7.71 -16.73 15.42
C THR A 201 9.14 -16.84 15.94
N VAL A 202 9.98 -17.69 15.34
CA VAL A 202 11.38 -17.89 15.75
C VAL A 202 12.33 -17.25 14.74
N GLU A 203 13.51 -16.86 15.18
CA GLU A 203 14.50 -16.23 14.30
C GLU A 203 15.31 -17.25 13.52
N ASN A 204 15.66 -18.36 14.13
CA ASN A 204 16.57 -19.36 13.59
C ASN A 204 16.03 -20.77 13.75
N GLY A 205 16.63 -21.71 13.00
CA GLY A 205 16.35 -23.13 13.08
C GLY A 205 15.25 -23.60 12.12
N MET A 206 15.26 -24.90 11.87
CA MET A 206 14.25 -25.57 11.06
C MET A 206 13.14 -26.08 12.00
N PRO A 207 11.86 -25.75 11.76
CA PRO A 207 10.78 -26.32 12.55
C PRO A 207 10.66 -27.83 12.30
N ARG A 208 10.25 -28.56 13.32
CA ARG A 208 9.95 -30.00 13.20
C ARG A 208 8.47 -30.19 12.99
N ALA A 209 8.10 -30.87 11.91
CA ALA A 209 6.73 -31.30 11.70
C ALA A 209 6.38 -32.45 12.68
N ALA A 210 5.08 -32.64 12.91
CA ALA A 210 4.58 -33.75 13.69
C ALA A 210 5.01 -35.11 13.09
N PRO A 211 5.13 -36.17 13.90
CA PRO A 211 5.41 -37.50 13.39
C PRO A 211 4.40 -37.90 12.30
N GLY A 212 4.90 -38.41 11.17
CA GLY A 212 4.09 -38.80 10.02
C GLY A 212 3.75 -37.67 9.05
N SER A 213 4.09 -36.42 9.37
CA SER A 213 3.91 -35.28 8.45
C SER A 213 5.19 -35.01 7.63
N PRO A 214 5.06 -34.47 6.41
CA PRO A 214 6.23 -34.07 5.62
C PRO A 214 7.13 -33.11 6.39
N GLN A 215 8.45 -33.35 6.32
CA GLN A 215 9.45 -32.45 6.93
C GLN A 215 9.90 -31.43 5.92
N PRO A 216 9.86 -30.12 6.24
CA PRO A 216 10.41 -29.10 5.36
C PRO A 216 11.94 -29.25 5.26
N THR A 217 12.48 -28.99 4.09
CA THR A 217 13.91 -29.05 3.81
C THR A 217 14.52 -27.68 3.56
N PHE A 218 13.70 -26.66 3.39
CA PHE A 218 14.10 -25.25 3.29
C PHE A 218 13.10 -24.36 4.00
N ILE A 219 13.59 -23.28 4.59
CA ILE A 219 12.79 -22.22 5.19
C ILE A 219 13.33 -20.87 4.77
N MET A 220 12.40 -19.99 4.38
CA MET A 220 12.66 -18.57 4.21
C MET A 220 11.81 -17.78 5.20
N ARG A 221 12.46 -16.92 5.97
CA ARG A 221 11.81 -15.92 6.82
C ARG A 221 12.22 -14.56 6.34
N TRP A 222 11.25 -13.66 6.29
CA TRP A 222 11.54 -12.25 5.98
C TRP A 222 10.50 -11.35 6.61
N GLN A 223 10.79 -10.06 6.54
CA GLN A 223 9.92 -9.01 6.94
C GLN A 223 9.90 -7.96 5.84
N GLY A 224 8.72 -7.43 5.53
CA GLY A 224 8.54 -6.42 4.50
C GLY A 224 7.12 -5.87 4.46
N ALA A 225 6.98 -4.71 3.86
CA ALA A 225 5.68 -4.07 3.65
C ALA A 225 5.01 -4.54 2.35
N GLU A 226 5.79 -5.04 1.40
CA GLU A 226 5.34 -5.45 0.07
C GLU A 226 4.92 -6.92 0.08
N LEU A 227 3.72 -7.18 -0.44
CA LEU A 227 3.16 -8.53 -0.58
C LEU A 227 2.99 -8.95 -2.05
N ASN A 228 3.44 -8.13 -3.00
CA ASN A 228 3.28 -8.34 -4.44
C ASN A 228 4.46 -9.06 -5.08
N GLN A 229 5.52 -9.35 -4.34
CA GLN A 229 6.71 -10.04 -4.81
C GLN A 229 7.33 -10.91 -3.72
N LEU A 230 7.98 -11.99 -4.15
CA LEU A 230 8.75 -12.86 -3.27
C LEU A 230 10.20 -12.37 -3.18
N PRO A 231 10.90 -12.62 -2.04
CA PRO A 231 12.34 -12.37 -1.95
C PRO A 231 13.10 -13.12 -3.07
N PRO A 232 14.11 -12.49 -3.71
CA PRO A 232 14.87 -13.10 -4.79
C PRO A 232 15.41 -14.50 -4.45
N THR A 233 15.95 -14.66 -3.26
CA THR A 233 16.45 -15.96 -2.78
C THR A 233 15.37 -17.03 -2.74
N LEU A 234 14.13 -16.68 -2.39
CA LEU A 234 13.02 -17.63 -2.41
C LEU A 234 12.65 -17.99 -3.86
N VAL A 235 12.59 -17.01 -4.75
CA VAL A 235 12.33 -17.24 -6.18
C VAL A 235 13.35 -18.20 -6.77
N GLU A 236 14.66 -17.99 -6.53
CA GLU A 236 15.73 -18.88 -6.95
C GLU A 236 15.51 -20.32 -6.43
N ARG A 237 15.10 -20.47 -5.18
CA ARG A 237 14.84 -21.80 -4.60
C ARG A 237 13.63 -22.49 -5.24
N LEU A 238 12.55 -21.77 -5.52
CA LEU A 238 11.38 -22.32 -6.20
C LEU A 238 11.73 -22.80 -7.63
N GLN A 239 12.60 -22.09 -8.32
CA GLN A 239 13.03 -22.42 -9.71
C GLN A 239 13.95 -23.65 -9.80
N THR A 240 14.51 -24.16 -8.70
CA THR A 240 15.39 -25.34 -8.73
C THR A 240 14.70 -26.63 -9.15
N GLY A 241 13.36 -26.67 -9.11
CA GLY A 241 12.59 -27.89 -9.37
C GLY A 241 12.69 -28.97 -8.29
N LYS A 242 13.37 -28.70 -7.17
CA LYS A 242 13.57 -29.66 -6.08
C LYS A 242 12.35 -29.80 -5.16
N TYR A 243 11.52 -28.77 -5.12
CA TYR A 243 10.37 -28.67 -4.20
C TYR A 243 9.07 -28.88 -4.96
N ARG A 244 8.09 -29.50 -4.31
CA ARG A 244 6.76 -29.75 -4.88
C ARG A 244 5.65 -29.08 -4.09
N GLN A 245 5.89 -28.83 -2.82
CA GLN A 245 4.92 -28.26 -1.90
C GLN A 245 5.55 -27.14 -1.06
N ALA A 246 4.71 -26.20 -0.65
CA ALA A 246 5.10 -25.14 0.28
C ALA A 246 3.97 -24.89 1.28
N SER A 247 4.32 -24.49 2.50
CA SER A 247 3.39 -23.85 3.42
C SER A 247 3.80 -22.42 3.70
N VAL A 248 2.81 -21.54 3.82
CA VAL A 248 3.00 -20.10 4.05
C VAL A 248 2.39 -19.75 5.39
N GLY A 249 3.13 -19.07 6.24
CA GLY A 249 2.65 -18.58 7.51
C GLY A 249 3.03 -17.13 7.74
N THR A 250 2.15 -16.38 8.38
CA THR A 250 2.44 -15.05 8.92
C THR A 250 2.32 -15.07 10.44
N CYS A 251 3.02 -14.17 11.08
CA CYS A 251 2.97 -13.99 12.53
C CYS A 251 2.97 -12.49 12.87
N PRO A 252 2.51 -12.13 14.09
CA PRO A 252 2.62 -10.76 14.53
C PRO A 252 4.05 -10.26 14.36
N THR A 253 4.19 -9.08 13.82
CA THR A 253 5.47 -8.37 13.78
C THR A 253 5.91 -8.18 15.23
N ARG A 254 6.94 -8.90 15.63
CA ARG A 254 7.57 -8.61 16.92
C ARG A 254 8.28 -7.28 16.76
N ASP A 255 7.83 -6.34 17.57
CA ASP A 255 8.48 -5.05 17.79
C ASP A 255 9.44 -4.65 16.67
N LEU A 256 8.88 -4.13 15.59
CA LEU A 256 9.66 -3.32 14.66
C LEU A 256 10.29 -2.15 15.43
N GLY A 257 10.00 -2.08 16.75
CA GLY A 257 10.51 -1.04 17.64
C GLY A 257 10.16 0.36 17.16
N GLY A 258 9.20 0.47 16.23
CA GLY A 258 8.93 1.71 15.54
C GLY A 258 7.54 1.77 14.89
N PRO A 259 7.23 2.90 14.33
CA PRO A 259 5.91 3.24 13.79
C PRO A 259 5.63 2.67 12.39
N PHE A 260 6.62 2.03 11.75
CA PHE A 260 6.51 1.52 10.38
C PHE A 260 5.68 0.23 10.32
N THR A 261 4.89 0.10 9.27
CA THR A 261 4.05 -1.08 9.01
C THR A 261 4.78 -2.08 8.13
N ALA A 262 4.88 -3.32 8.58
CA ALA A 262 5.40 -4.43 7.79
C ALA A 262 4.78 -5.76 8.22
N TYR A 263 4.92 -6.78 7.38
CA TYR A 263 4.51 -8.15 7.63
C TYR A 263 5.72 -9.02 7.94
N ARG A 264 5.57 -9.95 8.86
CA ARG A 264 6.55 -10.99 9.12
C ARG A 264 6.03 -12.32 8.59
N LEU A 265 6.83 -12.99 7.78
CA LEU A 265 6.45 -14.11 6.95
C LEU A 265 7.43 -15.28 7.06
N ALA A 266 6.92 -16.49 6.90
CA ALA A 266 7.73 -17.68 6.70
C ALA A 266 7.14 -18.55 5.58
N VAL A 267 8.02 -19.06 4.70
CA VAL A 267 7.68 -20.07 3.69
C VAL A 267 8.55 -21.30 3.94
N LEU A 268 7.91 -22.43 4.09
CA LEU A 268 8.54 -23.74 4.20
C LEU A 268 8.40 -24.46 2.86
N LEU A 269 9.49 -25.09 2.36
CA LEU A 269 9.49 -25.87 1.13
C LEU A 269 9.76 -27.36 1.43
N TYR A 270 8.99 -28.22 0.76
CA TYR A 270 8.99 -29.68 0.92
C TYR A 270 9.39 -30.40 -0.36
#